data_4c0b75890af50becec12eeb772fb263b
#
_entry.id   4c0b75890af50becec12eeb772fb263b
#
_cell.length_a   1.000
_cell.length_b   1.000
_cell.length_c   1.000
_cell.angle_alpha   90.00
_cell.angle_beta   90.00
_cell.angle_gamma   90.00
#
_symmetry.space_group_name_H-M   'P 1'
#
loop_
_entity.id
_entity.type
_entity.pdbx_description
1 polymer ?
#
loop_
_entity_poly.entity_id
_entity_poly.type
_entity_poly.pdbx_seq_one_letter_code
_entity_poly.pdbx_strand_id
1 'polypeptide(L)'
;MLNRFARRLLMVATALALASCGRSGGPALPPVVNESHDSSCYVIKQDPSTVQATITFYGWPDNSPPGNTIAHGIIHKHAGGDGTYCNPTTFATEKKNDTTIPYGIKIYVPFMKQYFIREDLCAASGPHRGSGSNGCKGLWFDLWIGGTGKSKAHAVIKCERELTPNGKVDVILYPKDGMPVANPGPIYQNSPPPNGTCDGKPEGSPV
;
A
#
# COMPACT_ATOMS: atom_id res chain seq x y z
N MET A 1 3.49 -73.81 -54.85
CA MET A 1 2.78 -72.84 -55.68
C MET A 1 1.93 -71.94 -54.75
N LEU A 2 1.93 -70.68 -54.98
CA LEU A 2 1.20 -69.57 -54.42
C LEU A 2 1.78 -68.90 -53.19
N ASN A 3 2.40 -67.83 -53.54
CA ASN A 3 2.91 -66.73 -52.67
C ASN A 3 1.76 -65.88 -52.10
N ARG A 4 1.76 -65.56 -50.81
CA ARG A 4 0.88 -64.53 -50.27
C ARG A 4 1.76 -63.44 -49.63
N PHE A 5 1.86 -62.29 -50.30
CA PHE A 5 2.45 -61.06 -49.81
C PHE A 5 1.54 -60.42 -48.79
N ALA A 6 2.00 -60.30 -47.55
CA ALA A 6 1.36 -59.49 -46.55
C ALA A 6 1.93 -58.03 -46.62
N ARG A 7 1.14 -57.11 -47.06
CA ARG A 7 1.43 -55.65 -47.02
C ARG A 7 1.34 -55.18 -45.56
N ARG A 8 2.43 -54.77 -45.01
CA ARG A 8 2.43 -53.99 -43.74
C ARG A 8 2.14 -52.55 -44.08
N LEU A 9 1.01 -52.04 -43.53
CA LEU A 9 0.63 -50.65 -43.59
C LEU A 9 1.40 -49.89 -42.51
N LEU A 10 2.29 -48.98 -42.92
CA LEU A 10 3.04 -48.11 -42.04
C LEU A 10 2.19 -46.87 -41.76
N MET A 11 1.61 -46.74 -40.52
CA MET A 11 0.97 -45.52 -40.12
C MET A 11 2.04 -44.52 -39.65
N VAL A 12 2.18 -43.45 -40.41
CA VAL A 12 2.99 -42.29 -40.02
C VAL A 12 2.11 -41.42 -39.14
N ALA A 13 2.41 -41.38 -37.84
CA ALA A 13 1.80 -40.44 -36.92
C ALA A 13 2.52 -39.09 -37.03
N THR A 14 1.89 -38.13 -37.64
CA THR A 14 2.32 -36.74 -37.67
C THR A 14 2.00 -36.10 -36.31
N ALA A 15 3.02 -35.85 -35.49
CA ALA A 15 2.91 -35.05 -34.28
C ALA A 15 2.79 -33.58 -34.67
N LEU A 16 1.63 -32.98 -34.44
CA LEU A 16 1.45 -31.53 -34.49
C LEU A 16 2.11 -30.91 -33.25
N ALA A 17 3.23 -30.22 -33.41
CA ALA A 17 3.80 -29.38 -32.40
C ALA A 17 2.96 -28.09 -32.27
N LEU A 18 2.16 -27.99 -31.21
CA LEU A 18 1.53 -26.75 -30.83
C LEU A 18 2.57 -25.80 -30.27
N ALA A 19 2.94 -24.80 -31.05
CA ALA A 19 3.75 -23.69 -30.59
C ALA A 19 2.96 -22.91 -29.53
N SER A 20 3.35 -23.06 -28.28
CA SER A 20 2.86 -22.24 -27.17
C SER A 20 3.41 -20.83 -27.35
N CYS A 21 2.56 -19.89 -27.78
CA CYS A 21 2.86 -18.47 -27.70
C CYS A 21 3.04 -18.10 -26.22
N GLY A 22 4.28 -17.82 -25.82
CA GLY A 22 4.60 -17.27 -24.52
C GLY A 22 3.94 -15.90 -24.37
N ARG A 23 2.93 -15.82 -23.49
CA ARG A 23 2.42 -14.55 -23.00
C ARG A 23 3.54 -13.93 -22.17
N SER A 24 4.03 -12.77 -22.59
CA SER A 24 4.84 -11.86 -21.78
C SER A 24 3.98 -11.44 -20.59
N GLY A 25 4.22 -12.03 -19.43
CA GLY A 25 3.55 -11.68 -18.18
C GLY A 25 3.96 -10.27 -17.77
N GLY A 26 3.03 -9.31 -17.85
CA GLY A 26 3.11 -8.10 -17.03
C GLY A 26 3.11 -8.48 -15.55
N PRO A 27 3.52 -7.56 -14.64
CA PRO A 27 3.54 -7.85 -13.22
C PRO A 27 2.15 -8.35 -12.79
N ALA A 28 2.12 -9.59 -12.32
CA ALA A 28 0.89 -10.21 -11.85
C ALA A 28 0.37 -9.42 -10.65
N LEU A 29 -0.85 -8.91 -10.76
CA LEU A 29 -1.57 -8.45 -9.59
C LEU A 29 -1.69 -9.63 -8.61
N PRO A 30 -1.51 -9.41 -7.30
CA PRO A 30 -1.68 -10.48 -6.33
C PRO A 30 -3.08 -11.07 -6.45
N PRO A 31 -3.25 -12.38 -6.25
CA PRO A 31 -4.55 -13.02 -6.38
C PRO A 31 -5.54 -12.41 -5.39
N VAL A 32 -6.56 -11.76 -5.91
CA VAL A 32 -7.73 -11.33 -5.13
C VAL A 32 -8.56 -12.58 -4.91
N VAL A 33 -8.53 -13.14 -3.71
CA VAL A 33 -9.41 -14.26 -3.36
C VAL A 33 -10.52 -13.71 -2.47
N ASN A 34 -11.69 -13.61 -3.06
CA ASN A 34 -12.91 -13.27 -2.38
C ASN A 34 -13.59 -14.57 -1.97
N GLU A 35 -13.46 -14.99 -0.71
CA GLU A 35 -14.32 -16.04 -0.12
C GLU A 35 -14.43 -15.85 1.39
N SER A 36 -15.59 -15.42 1.82
CA SER A 36 -16.48 -16.00 2.83
C SER A 36 -17.41 -14.95 3.44
N HIS A 37 -18.59 -15.39 3.70
CA HIS A 37 -19.73 -14.75 4.35
C HIS A 37 -19.43 -14.21 5.75
N ASP A 38 -18.63 -13.21 5.91
CA ASP A 38 -18.76 -12.19 6.96
C ASP A 38 -17.57 -11.23 6.87
N SER A 39 -17.92 -9.98 6.73
CA SER A 39 -17.06 -8.82 6.59
C SER A 39 -16.46 -8.56 5.19
N SER A 40 -16.96 -7.52 4.63
CA SER A 40 -16.61 -6.79 3.43
C SER A 40 -15.18 -6.20 3.40
N CYS A 41 -14.23 -6.77 4.15
CA CYS A 41 -12.86 -6.28 4.16
C CYS A 41 -12.08 -6.79 2.95
N TYR A 42 -11.42 -5.88 2.24
CA TYR A 42 -10.42 -6.24 1.24
C TYR A 42 -9.26 -7.00 1.91
N VAL A 43 -8.98 -8.22 1.44
CA VAL A 43 -7.95 -9.10 2.03
C VAL A 43 -6.97 -9.56 0.96
N ILE A 44 -5.67 -9.52 1.27
CA ILE A 44 -4.61 -10.18 0.49
C ILE A 44 -4.12 -11.36 1.31
N LYS A 45 -4.17 -12.56 0.73
CA LYS A 45 -3.66 -13.78 1.38
C LYS A 45 -2.15 -13.91 1.12
N GLN A 46 -1.36 -13.41 2.05
CA GLN A 46 0.09 -13.59 2.10
C GLN A 46 0.51 -13.64 3.56
N ASP A 47 1.59 -14.38 3.86
CA ASP A 47 2.10 -14.47 5.22
C ASP A 47 2.73 -13.14 5.66
N PRO A 48 2.50 -12.72 6.90
CA PRO A 48 3.09 -11.50 7.44
C PRO A 48 4.60 -11.56 7.47
N SER A 49 5.23 -10.43 7.19
CA SER A 49 6.69 -10.25 7.34
C SER A 49 7.02 -8.89 7.93
N THR A 50 8.03 -8.83 8.79
CA THR A 50 8.49 -7.58 9.38
C THR A 50 9.68 -7.03 8.62
N VAL A 51 9.64 -5.74 8.31
CA VAL A 51 10.72 -5.00 7.65
C VAL A 51 11.07 -3.73 8.41
N GLN A 52 12.30 -3.25 8.23
CA GLN A 52 12.73 -1.94 8.72
C GLN A 52 12.51 -0.89 7.63
N ALA A 53 11.60 0.06 7.87
CA ALA A 53 11.24 1.09 6.90
C ALA A 53 11.39 2.51 7.47
N THR A 54 11.64 3.47 6.59
CA THR A 54 11.48 4.90 6.91
C THR A 54 10.02 5.24 6.86
N ILE A 55 9.51 5.90 7.89
CA ILE A 55 8.14 6.42 7.95
C ILE A 55 8.20 7.94 7.96
N THR A 56 7.39 8.54 7.11
CA THR A 56 7.03 9.95 7.12
C THR A 56 5.52 10.09 7.03
N PHE A 57 5.05 11.31 7.06
CA PHE A 57 3.64 11.62 7.03
C PHE A 57 3.36 12.74 6.04
N TYR A 58 2.20 12.72 5.41
CA TYR A 58 1.70 13.77 4.55
C TYR A 58 0.20 14.00 4.80
N GLY A 59 -0.26 15.17 4.46
CA GLY A 59 -1.65 15.55 4.62
C GLY A 59 -2.16 16.44 3.49
N TRP A 60 -3.35 17.01 3.67
CA TRP A 60 -4.00 17.84 2.65
C TRP A 60 -3.09 18.93 2.07
N PRO A 61 -2.36 19.75 2.88
CA PRO A 61 -1.67 20.91 2.36
C PRO A 61 -0.39 20.60 1.58
N ASP A 62 0.24 19.46 1.84
CA ASP A 62 1.51 19.07 1.21
C ASP A 62 1.38 17.91 0.22
N ASN A 63 0.17 17.37 0.02
CA ASN A 63 -0.10 16.54 -1.14
C ASN A 63 0.14 17.34 -2.44
N SER A 64 0.51 16.68 -3.52
CA SER A 64 0.88 17.35 -4.76
C SER A 64 -0.04 16.95 -5.93
N PRO A 65 -0.99 17.79 -6.31
CA PRO A 65 -1.34 19.11 -5.74
C PRO A 65 -2.03 19.01 -4.37
N PRO A 66 -2.10 20.11 -3.58
CA PRO A 66 -2.82 20.09 -2.32
C PRO A 66 -4.23 19.53 -2.45
N GLY A 67 -4.57 18.56 -1.58
CA GLY A 67 -5.81 17.83 -1.67
C GLY A 67 -5.71 16.43 -1.09
N ASN A 68 -6.69 15.60 -1.40
CA ASN A 68 -6.73 14.20 -1.01
C ASN A 68 -6.80 13.24 -2.21
N THR A 69 -6.39 13.69 -3.39
CA THR A 69 -6.30 12.83 -4.57
C THR A 69 -5.18 11.81 -4.38
N ILE A 70 -5.43 10.57 -4.79
CA ILE A 70 -4.49 9.46 -4.73
C ILE A 70 -4.19 8.92 -6.13
N ALA A 71 -3.04 8.27 -6.27
CA ALA A 71 -2.59 7.74 -7.55
C ALA A 71 -3.39 6.52 -8.01
N HIS A 72 -3.85 5.67 -7.10
CA HIS A 72 -4.50 4.41 -7.44
C HIS A 72 -5.43 3.92 -6.33
N GLY A 73 -6.68 4.31 -6.37
CA GLY A 73 -7.68 3.87 -5.38
C GLY A 73 -7.98 2.38 -5.48
N ILE A 74 -7.91 1.67 -4.37
CA ILE A 74 -8.27 0.25 -4.21
C ILE A 74 -9.58 0.14 -3.45
N ILE A 75 -9.64 0.66 -2.23
CA ILE A 75 -10.85 0.72 -1.41
C ILE A 75 -11.34 2.15 -1.20
N HIS A 76 -10.46 3.13 -1.35
CA HIS A 76 -10.80 4.54 -1.25
C HIS A 76 -10.77 5.23 -2.61
N LYS A 77 -11.62 6.25 -2.79
CA LYS A 77 -11.57 7.17 -3.94
C LYS A 77 -10.59 8.32 -3.73
N HIS A 78 -10.29 8.61 -2.49
CA HIS A 78 -9.41 9.69 -2.03
C HIS A 78 -8.62 9.20 -0.82
N ALA A 79 -7.49 9.82 -0.53
CA ALA A 79 -6.72 9.52 0.67
C ALA A 79 -7.59 9.62 1.92
N GLY A 80 -7.56 8.58 2.76
CA GLY A 80 -8.45 8.46 3.91
C GLY A 80 -8.26 7.15 4.65
N GLY A 81 -9.31 6.72 5.34
CA GLY A 81 -9.31 5.56 6.23
C GLY A 81 -9.31 5.96 7.70
N ASP A 82 -9.52 4.97 8.58
CA ASP A 82 -9.57 5.15 10.04
C ASP A 82 -8.52 4.31 10.78
N GLY A 83 -7.61 3.66 10.04
CA GLY A 83 -6.53 2.86 10.60
C GLY A 83 -6.95 1.49 11.10
N THR A 84 -8.19 1.06 10.88
CA THR A 84 -8.64 -0.31 11.16
C THR A 84 -8.24 -1.27 10.04
N TYR A 85 -8.33 -2.59 10.29
CA TYR A 85 -8.01 -3.58 9.27
C TYR A 85 -8.93 -3.50 8.04
N CYS A 86 -10.22 -3.21 8.26
CA CYS A 86 -11.21 -3.14 7.18
C CYS A 86 -11.24 -1.78 6.46
N ASN A 87 -10.78 -0.74 7.13
CA ASN A 87 -10.69 0.63 6.60
C ASN A 87 -9.30 1.23 6.92
N PRO A 88 -8.20 0.60 6.42
CA PRO A 88 -6.84 1.06 6.69
C PRO A 88 -6.59 2.44 6.08
N THR A 89 -5.77 3.24 6.72
CA THR A 89 -5.42 4.57 6.22
C THR A 89 -4.53 4.48 4.97
N THR A 90 -4.73 5.34 3.99
CA THR A 90 -3.91 5.42 2.78
C THR A 90 -2.43 5.66 3.11
N PHE A 91 -1.52 5.03 2.36
CA PHE A 91 -0.11 5.41 2.33
C PHE A 91 0.46 5.46 0.90
N ALA A 92 1.53 6.24 0.75
CA ALA A 92 2.31 6.37 -0.47
C ALA A 92 3.69 5.71 -0.34
N THR A 93 4.23 5.20 -1.45
CA THR A 93 5.63 4.80 -1.58
C THR A 93 6.12 5.03 -3.00
N GLU A 94 7.40 4.78 -3.28
CA GLU A 94 7.94 5.00 -4.63
C GLU A 94 7.42 3.96 -5.64
N LYS A 95 7.38 4.36 -6.91
CA LYS A 95 6.94 3.49 -8.02
C LYS A 95 7.83 2.23 -8.18
N LYS A 96 9.11 2.31 -7.84
CA LYS A 96 10.03 1.16 -7.92
C LYS A 96 9.63 0.01 -6.99
N ASN A 97 8.82 0.29 -5.98
CA ASN A 97 8.32 -0.71 -5.04
C ASN A 97 7.10 -1.49 -5.57
N ASP A 98 6.61 -1.24 -6.80
CA ASP A 98 5.38 -1.86 -7.32
C ASP A 98 5.41 -3.40 -7.31
N THR A 99 6.59 -4.01 -7.37
CA THR A 99 6.74 -5.47 -7.30
C THR A 99 6.81 -6.04 -5.88
N THR A 100 7.37 -5.29 -4.94
CA THR A 100 7.59 -5.73 -3.54
C THR A 100 6.54 -5.21 -2.58
N ILE A 101 6.04 -4.03 -2.87
CA ILE A 101 4.98 -3.34 -2.11
C ILE A 101 3.88 -2.95 -3.12
N PRO A 102 3.10 -3.92 -3.64
CA PRO A 102 2.11 -3.64 -4.68
C PRO A 102 0.97 -2.76 -4.15
N TYR A 103 0.28 -2.08 -5.07
CA TYR A 103 -0.96 -1.39 -4.70
C TYR A 103 -1.95 -2.34 -4.05
N GLY A 104 -2.64 -1.87 -3.03
CA GLY A 104 -3.57 -2.65 -2.24
C GLY A 104 -2.92 -3.45 -1.10
N ILE A 105 -1.57 -3.54 -1.03
CA ILE A 105 -0.95 -4.16 0.15
C ILE A 105 -1.38 -3.42 1.41
N LYS A 106 -1.74 -4.18 2.44
CA LYS A 106 -1.87 -3.66 3.79
C LYS A 106 -0.56 -3.77 4.53
N ILE A 107 -0.27 -2.78 5.33
CA ILE A 107 0.81 -2.79 6.32
C ILE A 107 0.23 -2.44 7.69
N TYR A 108 0.91 -2.87 8.74
CA TYR A 108 0.64 -2.44 10.10
C TYR A 108 1.88 -1.77 10.66
N VAL A 109 1.69 -0.61 11.26
CA VAL A 109 2.77 0.19 11.86
C VAL A 109 2.67 0.09 13.38
N PRO A 110 3.51 -0.73 14.03
CA PRO A 110 3.35 -1.05 15.47
C PRO A 110 3.38 0.16 16.39
N PHE A 111 4.24 1.14 16.13
CA PHE A 111 4.31 2.33 16.99
C PHE A 111 3.08 3.23 16.87
N MET A 112 2.38 3.20 15.71
CA MET A 112 1.09 3.90 15.50
C MET A 112 -0.10 3.08 15.98
N LYS A 113 0.07 1.75 16.09
CA LYS A 113 -1.03 0.79 16.30
C LYS A 113 -2.16 1.01 15.29
N GLN A 114 -1.82 1.12 14.02
CA GLN A 114 -2.77 1.34 12.92
C GLN A 114 -2.40 0.56 11.67
N TYR A 115 -3.42 0.23 10.89
CA TYR A 115 -3.29 -0.37 9.57
C TYR A 115 -3.30 0.71 8.49
N PHE A 116 -2.51 0.45 7.43
CA PHE A 116 -2.42 1.31 6.27
C PHE A 116 -2.54 0.48 4.99
N ILE A 117 -2.98 1.10 3.89
CA ILE A 117 -3.10 0.48 2.57
C ILE A 117 -2.40 1.32 1.52
N ARG A 118 -1.65 0.66 0.63
CA ARG A 118 -1.01 1.37 -0.47
C ARG A 118 -2.02 1.73 -1.55
N GLU A 119 -2.27 3.02 -1.70
CA GLU A 119 -3.14 3.58 -2.73
C GLU A 119 -2.52 4.80 -3.39
N ASP A 120 -1.33 5.23 -2.93
CA ASP A 120 -0.73 6.45 -3.43
C ASP A 120 0.75 6.29 -3.80
N LEU A 121 1.29 7.30 -4.47
CA LEU A 121 2.67 7.41 -4.87
C LEU A 121 3.32 8.62 -4.19
N CYS A 122 4.53 8.43 -3.69
CA CYS A 122 5.34 9.56 -3.27
C CYS A 122 5.60 10.49 -4.45
N ALA A 123 5.37 11.79 -4.26
CA ALA A 123 5.69 12.79 -5.26
C ALA A 123 7.18 12.70 -5.64
N ALA A 124 7.49 12.76 -6.92
CA ALA A 124 8.86 12.70 -7.43
C ALA A 124 9.73 13.88 -6.94
N SER A 125 9.10 14.99 -6.61
CA SER A 125 9.73 16.19 -6.02
C SER A 125 8.64 17.05 -5.39
N GLY A 126 8.91 17.64 -4.23
CA GLY A 126 7.99 18.56 -3.57
C GLY A 126 8.73 19.48 -2.59
N PRO A 127 8.21 20.72 -2.38
CA PRO A 127 8.89 21.77 -1.62
C PRO A 127 8.95 21.49 -0.10
N HIS A 128 8.21 20.51 0.39
CA HIS A 128 8.08 20.25 1.84
C HIS A 128 8.93 19.09 2.35
N ARG A 129 9.93 18.68 1.57
CA ARG A 129 10.78 17.56 1.95
C ARG A 129 12.04 18.06 2.61
N GLY A 130 12.25 17.72 3.86
CA GLY A 130 13.47 17.99 4.62
C GLY A 130 14.73 17.33 4.08
N SER A 131 14.66 16.64 2.96
CA SER A 131 15.80 16.17 2.18
C SER A 131 15.53 16.44 0.71
N GLY A 132 16.24 17.38 0.16
CA GLY A 132 16.13 17.76 -1.24
C GLY A 132 16.06 16.58 -2.16
N SER A 133 15.06 16.60 -3.02
CA SER A 133 14.96 15.80 -4.21
C SER A 133 14.61 14.30 -4.08
N ASN A 134 13.70 13.91 -4.88
CA ASN A 134 13.45 12.57 -5.41
C ASN A 134 12.53 11.63 -4.62
N GLY A 135 11.52 12.12 -3.93
CA GLY A 135 10.48 11.24 -3.40
C GLY A 135 10.96 10.26 -2.32
N CYS A 136 10.13 9.32 -1.97
CA CYS A 136 10.51 8.21 -1.09
C CYS A 136 11.50 7.29 -1.82
N LYS A 137 12.56 6.84 -1.16
CA LYS A 137 13.53 5.91 -1.74
C LYS A 137 13.65 4.65 -0.88
N GLY A 138 13.60 3.49 -1.54
CA GLY A 138 13.68 2.20 -0.89
C GLY A 138 12.42 1.90 -0.07
N LEU A 139 12.56 1.20 1.04
CA LEU A 139 11.45 0.96 1.97
C LEU A 139 11.14 2.23 2.76
N TRP A 140 10.42 3.14 2.13
CA TRP A 140 9.96 4.38 2.70
C TRP A 140 8.46 4.49 2.45
N PHE A 141 7.68 4.61 3.51
CA PHE A 141 6.24 4.73 3.49
C PHE A 141 5.83 6.09 4.05
N ASP A 142 5.10 6.84 3.24
CA ASP A 142 4.56 8.16 3.58
C ASP A 142 3.09 7.99 3.92
N LEU A 143 2.72 8.22 5.18
CA LEU A 143 1.42 7.86 5.72
C LEU A 143 0.49 9.08 5.71
N TRP A 144 -0.72 8.90 5.17
CA TRP A 144 -1.73 9.95 5.17
C TRP A 144 -2.23 10.23 6.58
N ILE A 145 -2.22 11.51 6.99
CA ILE A 145 -2.73 11.90 8.31
C ILE A 145 -4.09 12.60 8.28
N GLY A 146 -4.52 13.12 7.13
CA GLY A 146 -5.78 13.85 7.04
C GLY A 146 -5.62 15.32 6.69
N GLY A 147 -6.46 16.13 7.27
CA GLY A 147 -6.60 17.53 6.93
C GLY A 147 -7.63 17.79 5.84
N THR A 148 -7.94 19.05 5.61
CA THR A 148 -8.90 19.53 4.60
C THR A 148 -8.43 20.88 4.06
N GLY A 149 -9.07 21.39 2.99
CA GLY A 149 -8.81 22.73 2.49
C GLY A 149 -9.09 23.88 3.50
N LYS A 150 -9.71 23.56 4.65
CA LYS A 150 -9.95 24.50 5.75
C LYS A 150 -8.92 24.38 6.89
N SER A 151 -8.06 23.36 6.85
CA SER A 151 -6.99 23.18 7.83
C SER A 151 -5.90 24.22 7.65
N LYS A 152 -5.31 24.69 8.73
CA LYS A 152 -4.09 25.50 8.66
C LYS A 152 -2.92 24.58 8.26
N ALA A 153 -2.28 24.85 7.13
CA ALA A 153 -1.17 24.05 6.62
C ALA A 153 -0.07 23.82 7.68
N HIS A 154 0.32 24.87 8.40
CA HIS A 154 1.36 24.74 9.42
C HIS A 154 1.00 23.80 10.57
N ALA A 155 -0.31 23.65 10.90
CA ALA A 155 -0.76 22.76 11.95
C ALA A 155 -0.70 21.30 11.50
N VAL A 156 -1.09 21.02 10.26
CA VAL A 156 -0.94 19.68 9.65
C VAL A 156 0.52 19.31 9.56
N ILE A 157 1.37 20.15 8.96
CA ILE A 157 2.81 19.91 8.80
C ILE A 157 3.52 19.77 10.18
N LYS A 158 3.07 20.49 11.21
CA LYS A 158 3.59 20.30 12.56
C LYS A 158 3.27 18.88 13.06
N CYS A 159 2.05 18.41 12.87
CA CYS A 159 1.65 17.05 13.24
C CYS A 159 2.52 16.00 12.53
N GLU A 160 2.73 16.13 11.21
CA GLU A 160 3.59 15.23 10.43
C GLU A 160 5.01 15.12 11.01
N ARG A 161 5.61 16.27 11.34
CA ARG A 161 6.95 16.31 11.92
C ARG A 161 7.01 15.68 13.31
N GLU A 162 6.00 15.91 14.14
CA GLU A 162 5.93 15.36 15.48
C GLU A 162 5.71 13.84 15.50
N LEU A 163 5.12 13.28 14.46
CA LEU A 163 4.90 11.85 14.30
C LEU A 163 6.06 11.12 13.64
N THR A 164 6.87 11.84 12.84
CA THR A 164 7.98 11.24 12.08
C THR A 164 9.06 10.72 13.00
N PRO A 165 9.35 9.40 13.00
CA PRO A 165 10.38 8.82 13.86
C PRO A 165 11.78 9.21 13.43
N ASN A 166 12.70 9.25 14.40
CA ASN A 166 14.13 9.35 14.13
C ASN A 166 14.69 7.99 13.71
N GLY A 167 14.80 7.77 12.39
CA GLY A 167 15.34 6.52 11.84
C GLY A 167 14.28 5.54 11.34
N LYS A 168 14.71 4.30 11.10
CA LYS A 168 13.82 3.24 10.61
C LYS A 168 13.08 2.59 11.77
N VAL A 169 11.88 2.15 11.49
CA VAL A 169 11.00 1.45 12.45
C VAL A 169 10.50 0.14 11.86
N ASP A 170 10.02 -0.74 12.73
CA ASP A 170 9.33 -1.96 12.32
C ASP A 170 8.02 -1.64 11.62
N VAL A 171 7.82 -2.32 10.49
CA VAL A 171 6.56 -2.33 9.74
C VAL A 171 6.23 -3.77 9.39
N ILE A 172 5.01 -4.20 9.64
CA ILE A 172 4.53 -5.52 9.30
C ILE A 172 3.81 -5.43 7.95
N LEU A 173 4.36 -6.09 6.94
CA LEU A 173 3.73 -6.28 5.65
C LEU A 173 2.74 -7.43 5.73
N TYR A 174 1.62 -7.34 5.01
CA TYR A 174 0.54 -8.34 4.98
C TYR A 174 0.04 -8.74 6.38
N PRO A 175 -0.23 -7.76 7.26
CA PRO A 175 -0.67 -8.05 8.61
C PRO A 175 -1.97 -8.84 8.60
N LYS A 176 -2.14 -9.70 9.61
CA LYS A 176 -3.44 -10.32 9.90
C LYS A 176 -4.36 -9.32 10.59
N ASP A 177 -5.66 -9.56 10.50
CA ASP A 177 -6.63 -8.86 11.33
C ASP A 177 -6.42 -9.17 12.82
N GLY A 178 -6.98 -8.31 13.68
CA GLY A 178 -6.93 -8.49 15.14
C GLY A 178 -5.71 -7.89 15.83
N MET A 179 -4.84 -7.16 15.12
CA MET A 179 -3.79 -6.37 15.78
C MET A 179 -4.39 -5.16 16.50
N PRO A 180 -3.83 -4.72 17.64
CA PRO A 180 -4.34 -3.58 18.38
C PRO A 180 -4.47 -2.32 17.50
N VAL A 181 -5.60 -1.63 17.58
CA VAL A 181 -5.81 -0.34 16.91
C VAL A 181 -5.98 0.74 17.98
N ALA A 182 -5.08 1.72 17.98
CA ALA A 182 -5.21 2.90 18.82
C ALA A 182 -5.87 4.03 18.02
N ASN A 183 -6.81 4.74 18.66
CA ASN A 183 -7.45 5.93 18.11
C ASN A 183 -7.94 5.76 16.65
N PRO A 184 -8.96 4.90 16.39
CA PRO A 184 -9.53 4.79 15.06
C PRO A 184 -10.05 6.15 14.57
N GLY A 185 -9.66 6.52 13.34
CA GLY A 185 -10.04 7.81 12.74
C GLY A 185 -8.86 8.49 12.06
N PRO A 186 -9.09 9.66 11.45
CA PRO A 186 -8.01 10.47 10.90
C PRO A 186 -7.01 10.85 11.98
N ILE A 187 -5.72 10.68 11.70
CA ILE A 187 -4.62 11.01 12.61
C ILE A 187 -4.61 12.51 12.94
N TYR A 188 -4.85 13.35 11.92
CA TYR A 188 -5.09 14.77 12.10
C TYR A 188 -6.57 15.07 11.97
N GLN A 189 -7.20 15.46 13.05
CA GLN A 189 -8.59 15.85 13.09
C GLN A 189 -8.73 17.37 12.99
N ASN A 190 -9.52 17.83 12.02
CA ASN A 190 -9.76 19.27 11.82
C ASN A 190 -10.81 19.83 12.81
N SER A 191 -10.75 19.44 14.08
CA SER A 191 -11.66 19.86 15.15
C SER A 191 -10.89 20.20 16.42
N PRO A 192 -11.02 21.42 16.95
CA PRO A 192 -11.75 22.53 16.35
C PRO A 192 -10.99 23.16 15.19
N PRO A 193 -11.69 23.52 14.11
CA PRO A 193 -11.02 24.23 13.03
C PRO A 193 -10.57 25.61 13.46
N PRO A 194 -9.52 26.18 12.86
CA PRO A 194 -8.69 25.63 11.79
C PRO A 194 -7.43 24.91 12.28
N ASN A 195 -7.19 24.84 13.60
CA ASN A 195 -5.93 24.33 14.16
C ASN A 195 -5.89 22.81 14.25
N GLY A 196 -7.06 22.16 14.44
CA GLY A 196 -7.15 20.71 14.56
C GLY A 196 -6.38 20.10 15.73
N THR A 197 -6.45 18.78 15.85
CA THR A 197 -5.70 17.97 16.82
C THR A 197 -4.87 16.91 16.10
N CYS A 198 -3.75 16.52 16.67
CA CYS A 198 -2.84 15.48 16.18
C CYS A 198 -2.93 14.29 17.13
N ASP A 199 -3.80 13.32 16.81
CA ASP A 199 -4.17 12.24 17.73
C ASP A 199 -3.32 10.96 17.55
N GLY A 200 -2.36 10.99 16.64
CA GLY A 200 -1.54 9.84 16.26
C GLY A 200 -0.35 9.54 17.15
N LYS A 201 -0.11 10.27 18.25
CA LYS A 201 1.01 9.96 19.15
C LYS A 201 0.64 8.79 20.08
N PRO A 202 1.22 7.60 19.90
CA PRO A 202 1.15 6.57 20.92
C PRO A 202 1.84 7.06 22.19
N GLU A 203 1.29 6.74 23.36
CA GLU A 203 2.01 6.88 24.62
C GLU A 203 3.35 6.15 24.54
N GLY A 204 4.46 6.87 24.76
CA GLY A 204 5.81 6.30 24.75
C GLY A 204 6.53 6.34 23.40
N SER A 205 6.06 7.09 22.40
CA SER A 205 6.86 7.34 21.20
C SER A 205 8.16 8.01 21.54
N PRO A 206 9.31 7.51 21.07
CA PRO A 206 10.58 8.20 21.23
C PRO A 206 10.52 9.54 20.50
N VAL A 207 10.78 10.60 21.24
CA VAL A 207 10.94 11.99 20.74
C VAL A 207 12.28 12.11 20.05
#